data_508039ab6d154c4100ddf7ae44877cae
#
_entry.id   508039ab6d154c4100ddf7ae44877cae
#
_cell.length_a   1.000
_cell.length_b   1.000
_cell.length_c   1.000
_cell.angle_alpha   90.00
_cell.angle_beta   90.00
_cell.angle_gamma   90.00
#
_symmetry.space_group_name_H-M   'P 1'
#
loop_
_entity.id
_entity.type
_entity.pdbx_description
1 polymer ?
#
loop_
_entity_poly.entity_id
_entity_poly.type
_entity_poly.pdbx_seq_one_letter_code
_entity_poly.pdbx_strand_id
1 'polypeptide(L)'
;MVMQTSCKKDMEQMDLLQAFEIIVDKAKNSSLGEKFYEETDSYLGFVSDKLDISKRASAIMALFADRCDDSHIQFSDFTDFLGCRILSLLRYANEIQELVDKEYICRNRDEGFYYTIPMEVMEAFQHNERYNPMDVEELTARELFDKFDELFTKCRRRKIDKQVLRRKLRALVAKNEKLAFVKAMASYDVDADDMYFPLFVLFCTLFVVNGDDDIRYHDLEFIYKEGDAEWRCAKRGLSQGDHLFFVEKFIEYTNDDGFVDRESFKITDDAKKQLFSELNLSSMRGSRPKGGMLSFEDISPKQLFYNSKEQRQVEELTSLLDEEHFQRIKNRLKETNFRSGFACLFYGAPGTGKT
;
A
#
# COMPACT_ATOMS: atom_id res chain seq x y z
N MET A 1 -57.55 2.80 -3.77
CA MET A 1 -57.01 1.53 -3.24
C MET A 1 -56.33 0.65 -4.32
N VAL A 2 -56.60 0.82 -5.61
CA VAL A 2 -55.98 0.03 -6.70
C VAL A 2 -54.60 0.57 -7.13
N MET A 3 -54.30 1.85 -6.97
CA MET A 3 -53.00 2.44 -7.34
C MET A 3 -51.88 2.14 -6.34
N GLN A 4 -52.18 1.92 -5.07
CA GLN A 4 -51.17 1.59 -4.05
C GLN A 4 -50.67 0.13 -4.12
N THR A 5 -51.46 -0.77 -4.71
CA THR A 5 -51.10 -2.19 -4.87
C THR A 5 -50.23 -2.46 -6.11
N SER A 6 -50.35 -1.64 -7.16
CA SER A 6 -49.48 -1.73 -8.36
C SER A 6 -48.06 -1.26 -8.06
N CYS A 7 -47.92 -0.13 -7.34
CA CYS A 7 -46.63 0.45 -6.99
C CYS A 7 -45.78 -0.47 -6.07
N LYS A 8 -46.40 -1.27 -5.19
CA LYS A 8 -45.70 -2.24 -4.34
C LYS A 8 -45.17 -3.45 -5.10
N LYS A 9 -45.88 -3.89 -6.14
CA LYS A 9 -45.46 -5.01 -6.97
C LYS A 9 -44.28 -4.64 -7.90
N ASP A 10 -44.24 -3.40 -8.39
CA ASP A 10 -43.17 -2.89 -9.25
C ASP A 10 -41.87 -2.67 -8.47
N MET A 11 -41.97 -2.41 -7.16
CA MET A 11 -40.82 -2.25 -6.25
C MET A 11 -40.14 -3.58 -5.87
N GLU A 12 -40.87 -4.71 -5.85
CA GLU A 12 -40.28 -6.02 -5.51
C GLU A 12 -39.37 -6.61 -6.63
N GLN A 13 -39.46 -6.07 -7.84
CA GLN A 13 -38.65 -6.51 -9.00
C GLN A 13 -37.66 -5.43 -9.47
N MET A 14 -37.59 -4.29 -8.76
CA MET A 14 -36.73 -3.17 -9.13
C MET A 14 -35.27 -3.47 -8.81
N ASP A 15 -34.37 -3.16 -9.73
CA ASP A 15 -32.93 -3.15 -9.49
C ASP A 15 -32.40 -1.74 -9.21
N LEU A 16 -31.13 -1.65 -8.76
CA LEU A 16 -30.49 -0.39 -8.41
C LEU A 16 -30.36 0.56 -9.61
N LEU A 17 -30.03 0.03 -10.80
CA LEU A 17 -29.84 0.84 -11.99
C LEU A 17 -31.15 1.45 -12.46
N GLN A 18 -32.24 0.68 -12.44
CA GLN A 18 -33.60 1.17 -12.75
C GLN A 18 -34.02 2.27 -11.75
N ALA A 19 -33.73 2.09 -10.45
CA ALA A 19 -34.02 3.11 -9.45
C ALA A 19 -33.21 4.40 -9.71
N PHE A 20 -31.95 4.27 -10.07
CA PHE A 20 -31.11 5.42 -10.43
C PHE A 20 -31.64 6.15 -11.67
N GLU A 21 -31.99 5.44 -12.75
CA GLU A 21 -32.57 6.04 -13.95
C GLU A 21 -33.81 6.88 -13.62
N ILE A 22 -34.76 6.35 -12.84
CA ILE A 22 -35.98 7.06 -12.45
C ILE A 22 -35.64 8.30 -11.61
N ILE A 23 -34.70 8.19 -10.66
CA ILE A 23 -34.28 9.31 -9.83
C ILE A 23 -33.65 10.40 -10.69
N VAL A 24 -32.77 10.05 -11.62
CA VAL A 24 -32.08 10.98 -12.52
C VAL A 24 -33.08 11.68 -13.45
N ASP A 25 -34.01 10.93 -14.07
CA ASP A 25 -35.04 11.51 -14.92
C ASP A 25 -35.90 12.57 -14.18
N LYS A 26 -36.26 12.29 -12.94
CA LYS A 26 -37.01 13.23 -12.07
C LYS A 26 -36.16 14.38 -11.55
N ALA A 27 -34.86 14.22 -11.47
CA ALA A 27 -33.94 15.26 -11.03
C ALA A 27 -33.77 16.40 -12.05
N LYS A 28 -34.01 16.14 -13.33
CA LYS A 28 -33.87 17.13 -14.41
C LYS A 28 -34.70 18.38 -14.13
N ASN A 29 -34.05 19.55 -14.12
CA ASN A 29 -34.64 20.86 -13.83
C ASN A 29 -35.38 20.96 -12.48
N SER A 30 -35.14 20.05 -11.54
CA SER A 30 -35.81 20.01 -10.24
C SER A 30 -35.14 20.86 -9.17
N SER A 31 -33.89 21.27 -9.40
CA SER A 31 -33.02 21.90 -8.39
C SER A 31 -32.92 21.06 -7.09
N LEU A 32 -33.28 19.77 -7.11
CA LEU A 32 -33.44 18.89 -5.96
C LEU A 32 -34.34 19.52 -4.86
N GLY A 33 -35.42 20.15 -5.28
CA GLY A 33 -36.39 20.79 -4.36
C GLY A 33 -37.33 19.79 -3.67
N GLU A 34 -38.20 20.28 -2.78
CA GLU A 34 -39.15 19.45 -2.00
C GLU A 34 -40.01 18.56 -2.90
N LYS A 35 -40.52 19.09 -3.98
CA LYS A 35 -41.35 18.34 -4.94
C LYS A 35 -40.62 17.13 -5.53
N PHE A 36 -39.31 17.27 -5.82
CA PHE A 36 -38.48 16.15 -6.27
C PHE A 36 -38.42 15.04 -5.24
N TYR A 37 -38.19 15.39 -3.96
CA TYR A 37 -38.13 14.41 -2.88
C TYR A 37 -39.48 13.73 -2.63
N GLU A 38 -40.61 14.47 -2.75
CA GLU A 38 -41.95 13.90 -2.64
C GLU A 38 -42.25 12.90 -3.75
N GLU A 39 -41.89 13.22 -5.03
CA GLU A 39 -42.14 12.36 -6.19
C GLU A 39 -41.21 11.14 -6.25
N THR A 40 -40.06 11.20 -5.61
CA THR A 40 -39.03 10.14 -5.66
C THR A 40 -38.83 9.39 -4.34
N ASP A 41 -39.64 9.70 -3.31
CA ASP A 41 -39.43 9.17 -1.95
C ASP A 41 -39.32 7.65 -1.88
N SER A 42 -40.12 6.93 -2.63
CA SER A 42 -40.11 5.46 -2.67
C SER A 42 -38.81 4.91 -3.29
N TYR A 43 -38.31 5.52 -4.38
CA TYR A 43 -37.09 5.12 -5.05
C TYR A 43 -35.86 5.47 -4.23
N LEU A 44 -35.85 6.67 -3.65
CA LEU A 44 -34.81 7.10 -2.74
C LEU A 44 -34.75 6.21 -1.48
N GLY A 45 -35.90 5.78 -0.97
CA GLY A 45 -36.00 4.83 0.14
C GLY A 45 -35.42 3.47 -0.23
N PHE A 46 -35.76 2.93 -1.41
CA PHE A 46 -35.20 1.68 -1.89
C PHE A 46 -33.65 1.73 -2.00
N VAL A 47 -33.11 2.79 -2.62
CA VAL A 47 -31.66 2.97 -2.75
C VAL A 47 -31.01 3.18 -1.37
N SER A 48 -31.63 3.97 -0.51
CA SER A 48 -31.19 4.24 0.87
C SER A 48 -31.04 2.95 1.67
N ASP A 49 -32.07 2.10 1.65
CA ASP A 49 -32.08 0.82 2.37
C ASP A 49 -31.07 -0.16 1.78
N LYS A 50 -30.98 -0.22 0.43
CA LYS A 50 -30.09 -1.12 -0.28
C LYS A 50 -28.61 -0.79 -0.07
N LEU A 51 -28.25 0.49 -0.14
CA LEU A 51 -26.87 0.98 -0.02
C LEU A 51 -26.49 1.40 1.41
N ASP A 52 -27.48 1.42 2.34
CA ASP A 52 -27.29 1.89 3.71
C ASP A 52 -26.76 3.34 3.75
N ILE A 53 -27.35 4.23 2.98
CA ILE A 53 -27.03 5.67 2.88
C ILE A 53 -28.29 6.51 3.14
N SER A 54 -28.13 7.79 3.44
CA SER A 54 -29.27 8.67 3.59
C SER A 54 -30.04 8.84 2.27
N LYS A 55 -31.38 9.12 2.33
CA LYS A 55 -32.19 9.39 1.12
C LYS A 55 -31.62 10.53 0.28
N ARG A 56 -31.04 11.55 0.92
CA ARG A 56 -30.41 12.66 0.21
C ARG A 56 -29.10 12.22 -0.46
N ALA A 57 -28.32 11.35 0.19
CA ALA A 57 -27.13 10.75 -0.42
C ALA A 57 -27.51 9.83 -1.58
N SER A 58 -28.68 9.15 -1.52
CA SER A 58 -29.18 8.33 -2.63
C SER A 58 -29.45 9.16 -3.89
N ALA A 59 -30.00 10.37 -3.75
CA ALA A 59 -30.18 11.28 -4.88
C ALA A 59 -28.85 11.70 -5.51
N ILE A 60 -27.87 12.03 -4.68
CA ILE A 60 -26.52 12.38 -5.14
C ILE A 60 -25.83 11.17 -5.78
N MET A 61 -25.94 9.96 -5.18
CA MET A 61 -25.35 8.74 -5.75
C MET A 61 -25.91 8.44 -7.13
N ALA A 62 -27.23 8.58 -7.34
CA ALA A 62 -27.84 8.38 -8.64
C ALA A 62 -27.27 9.34 -9.70
N LEU A 63 -27.08 10.61 -9.37
CA LEU A 63 -26.47 11.60 -10.27
C LEU A 63 -25.01 11.25 -10.60
N PHE A 64 -24.27 10.77 -9.63
CA PHE A 64 -22.89 10.32 -9.88
C PHE A 64 -22.86 9.06 -10.75
N ALA A 65 -23.77 8.10 -10.51
CA ALA A 65 -23.85 6.87 -11.31
C ALA A 65 -24.19 7.15 -12.77
N ASP A 66 -25.03 8.14 -13.07
CA ASP A 66 -25.32 8.59 -14.45
C ASP A 66 -24.10 9.15 -15.19
N ARG A 67 -23.05 9.51 -14.47
CA ARG A 67 -21.79 10.03 -15.00
C ARG A 67 -20.60 9.09 -14.78
N CYS A 68 -20.86 7.81 -14.61
CA CYS A 68 -19.82 6.83 -14.25
C CYS A 68 -18.72 6.66 -15.31
N ASP A 69 -18.98 7.01 -16.56
CA ASP A 69 -17.99 6.99 -17.63
C ASP A 69 -17.02 8.18 -17.61
N ASP A 70 -17.36 9.24 -16.87
CA ASP A 70 -16.52 10.41 -16.73
C ASP A 70 -15.40 10.14 -15.73
N SER A 71 -14.15 10.28 -16.17
CA SER A 71 -12.98 10.15 -15.29
C SER A 71 -12.88 11.27 -14.24
N HIS A 72 -13.61 12.37 -14.44
CA HIS A 72 -13.59 13.58 -13.62
C HIS A 72 -15.00 14.16 -13.51
N ILE A 73 -15.70 13.82 -12.43
CA ILE A 73 -17.05 14.34 -12.16
C ILE A 73 -16.94 15.57 -11.27
N GLN A 74 -17.47 16.69 -11.70
CA GLN A 74 -17.50 17.95 -10.96
C GLN A 74 -18.94 18.41 -10.67
N PHE A 75 -19.12 19.25 -9.67
CA PHE A 75 -20.45 19.83 -9.38
C PHE A 75 -20.98 20.70 -10.51
N SER A 76 -20.11 21.35 -11.28
CA SER A 76 -20.48 22.10 -12.47
C SER A 76 -21.25 21.27 -13.49
N ASP A 77 -20.96 19.97 -13.56
CA ASP A 77 -21.55 19.08 -14.56
C ASP A 77 -23.04 18.83 -14.30
N PHE A 78 -23.49 19.07 -13.06
CA PHE A 78 -24.88 18.92 -12.66
C PHE A 78 -25.69 20.21 -12.65
N THR A 79 -25.05 21.40 -12.70
CA THR A 79 -25.75 22.68 -12.56
C THR A 79 -26.78 22.91 -13.64
N ASP A 80 -26.41 22.70 -14.90
CA ASP A 80 -27.29 22.88 -16.04
C ASP A 80 -28.38 21.82 -16.10
N PHE A 81 -28.04 20.58 -15.78
CA PHE A 81 -28.98 19.48 -15.75
C PHE A 81 -30.07 19.66 -14.69
N LEU A 82 -29.66 20.09 -13.48
CA LEU A 82 -30.58 20.32 -12.35
C LEU A 82 -31.29 21.67 -12.42
N GLY A 83 -30.85 22.59 -13.26
CA GLY A 83 -31.36 23.95 -13.33
C GLY A 83 -31.10 24.76 -12.04
N CYS A 84 -29.95 24.57 -11.41
CA CYS A 84 -29.62 25.22 -10.15
C CYS A 84 -28.22 25.85 -10.17
N ARG A 85 -27.93 26.68 -9.16
CA ARG A 85 -26.59 27.26 -8.97
C ARG A 85 -25.70 26.26 -8.22
N ILE A 86 -24.37 26.31 -8.48
CA ILE A 86 -23.38 25.49 -7.78
C ILE A 86 -23.47 25.61 -6.25
N LEU A 87 -23.83 26.79 -5.71
CA LEU A 87 -24.03 26.99 -4.28
C LEU A 87 -25.15 26.12 -3.69
N SER A 88 -26.14 25.75 -4.49
CA SER A 88 -27.21 24.85 -4.05
C SER A 88 -26.67 23.42 -3.88
N LEU A 89 -25.74 23.00 -4.72
CA LEU A 89 -25.11 21.68 -4.63
C LEU A 89 -24.11 21.58 -3.47
N LEU A 90 -23.45 22.68 -3.10
CA LEU A 90 -22.56 22.70 -1.94
C LEU A 90 -23.27 22.42 -0.62
N ARG A 91 -24.60 22.54 -0.56
CA ARG A 91 -25.40 22.15 0.61
C ARG A 91 -25.45 20.64 0.84
N TYR A 92 -25.05 19.85 -0.15
CA TYR A 92 -24.96 18.39 -0.07
C TYR A 92 -23.57 17.89 0.36
N ALA A 93 -22.76 18.75 0.97
CA ALA A 93 -21.40 18.40 1.38
C ALA A 93 -21.37 17.21 2.37
N ASN A 94 -22.36 17.11 3.27
CA ASN A 94 -22.46 16.01 4.22
C ASN A 94 -22.83 14.69 3.53
N GLU A 95 -23.75 14.71 2.58
CA GLU A 95 -24.17 13.55 1.79
C GLU A 95 -23.02 13.05 0.91
N ILE A 96 -22.25 13.96 0.34
CA ILE A 96 -21.05 13.62 -0.42
C ILE A 96 -19.98 13.02 0.49
N GLN A 97 -19.80 13.60 1.67
CA GLN A 97 -18.87 13.04 2.65
C GLN A 97 -19.31 11.63 3.09
N GLU A 98 -20.61 11.39 3.29
CA GLU A 98 -21.17 10.07 3.56
C GLU A 98 -20.81 9.07 2.45
N LEU A 99 -20.96 9.45 1.17
CA LEU A 99 -20.61 8.60 0.03
C LEU A 99 -19.10 8.33 -0.07
N VAL A 100 -18.26 9.32 0.27
CA VAL A 100 -16.80 9.15 0.34
C VAL A 100 -16.42 8.23 1.49
N ASP A 101 -17.02 8.40 2.66
CA ASP A 101 -16.73 7.58 3.86
C ASP A 101 -17.14 6.12 3.68
N LYS A 102 -18.21 5.87 2.92
CA LYS A 102 -18.68 4.53 2.54
C LYS A 102 -18.02 4.00 1.25
N GLU A 103 -17.07 4.74 0.70
CA GLU A 103 -16.27 4.39 -0.47
C GLU A 103 -17.08 4.17 -1.77
N TYR A 104 -18.29 4.70 -1.86
CA TYR A 104 -19.05 4.70 -3.10
C TYR A 104 -18.46 5.64 -4.14
N ILE A 105 -17.84 6.74 -3.71
CA ILE A 105 -17.13 7.69 -4.56
C ILE A 105 -15.76 8.01 -3.98
N CYS A 106 -14.79 8.28 -4.85
CA CYS A 106 -13.47 8.78 -4.48
C CYS A 106 -13.36 10.28 -4.78
N ARG A 107 -12.78 11.03 -3.83
CA ARG A 107 -12.49 12.46 -4.02
C ARG A 107 -11.05 12.62 -4.44
N ASN A 108 -10.78 13.23 -5.57
CA ASN A 108 -9.45 13.62 -5.97
C ASN A 108 -9.28 15.14 -5.80
N ARG A 109 -8.10 15.57 -5.29
CA ARG A 109 -7.79 16.98 -5.00
C ARG A 109 -6.62 17.54 -5.81
N ASP A 110 -5.90 16.69 -6.54
CA ASP A 110 -4.61 17.09 -7.13
C ASP A 110 -4.73 18.04 -8.35
N GLU A 111 -5.86 17.98 -9.09
CA GLU A 111 -6.11 18.80 -10.27
C GLU A 111 -7.40 19.65 -10.16
N GLY A 112 -7.93 19.79 -8.93
CA GLY A 112 -9.21 20.41 -8.65
C GLY A 112 -10.12 19.46 -7.86
N PHE A 113 -11.30 19.96 -7.45
CA PHE A 113 -12.27 19.13 -6.77
C PHE A 113 -13.06 18.32 -7.79
N TYR A 114 -12.60 17.08 -8.04
CA TYR A 114 -13.38 16.15 -8.84
C TYR A 114 -13.58 14.81 -8.10
N TYR A 115 -14.56 14.06 -8.55
CA TYR A 115 -14.95 12.78 -8.00
C TYR A 115 -14.90 11.72 -9.08
N THR A 116 -14.70 10.47 -8.65
CA THR A 116 -14.78 9.28 -9.50
C THR A 116 -15.52 8.19 -8.78
N ILE A 117 -16.18 7.30 -9.51
CA ILE A 117 -16.77 6.08 -8.95
C ILE A 117 -15.78 4.93 -9.19
N PRO A 118 -15.37 4.19 -8.14
CA PRO A 118 -14.58 2.98 -8.32
C PRO A 118 -15.29 1.95 -9.20
N MET A 119 -14.53 1.23 -10.03
CA MET A 119 -15.13 0.23 -10.93
C MET A 119 -15.84 -0.88 -10.13
N GLU A 120 -15.30 -1.27 -9.01
CA GLU A 120 -15.88 -2.29 -8.13
C GLU A 120 -17.26 -1.90 -7.58
N VAL A 121 -17.52 -0.58 -7.41
CA VAL A 121 -18.83 -0.06 -7.02
C VAL A 121 -19.83 -0.22 -8.17
N MET A 122 -19.42 0.10 -9.39
CA MET A 122 -20.28 -0.04 -10.56
C MET A 122 -20.57 -1.51 -10.87
N GLU A 123 -19.61 -2.39 -10.72
CA GLU A 123 -19.81 -3.84 -10.85
C GLU A 123 -20.82 -4.35 -9.81
N ALA A 124 -20.74 -3.92 -8.54
CA ALA A 124 -21.74 -4.27 -7.53
C ALA A 124 -23.14 -3.77 -7.91
N PHE A 125 -23.27 -2.53 -8.42
CA PHE A 125 -24.56 -1.98 -8.85
C PHE A 125 -25.14 -2.75 -10.05
N GLN A 126 -24.32 -3.18 -11.01
CA GLN A 126 -24.75 -4.00 -12.14
C GLN A 126 -25.30 -5.36 -11.69
N HIS A 127 -24.77 -5.92 -10.61
CA HIS A 127 -25.27 -7.15 -10.00
C HIS A 127 -26.42 -6.92 -9.01
N ASN A 128 -26.92 -5.68 -8.90
CA ASN A 128 -27.93 -5.28 -7.94
C ASN A 128 -27.52 -5.59 -6.49
N GLU A 129 -26.23 -5.42 -6.18
CA GLU A 129 -25.63 -5.69 -4.87
C GLU A 129 -25.12 -4.40 -4.21
N ARG A 130 -25.08 -4.42 -2.89
CA ARG A 130 -24.41 -3.36 -2.12
C ARG A 130 -22.89 -3.55 -2.26
N TYR A 131 -22.19 -2.49 -2.63
CA TYR A 131 -20.72 -2.51 -2.51
C TYR A 131 -20.33 -2.59 -1.04
N ASN A 132 -19.53 -3.58 -0.70
CA ASN A 132 -18.99 -3.75 0.65
C ASN A 132 -17.47 -3.57 0.61
N PRO A 133 -16.95 -2.39 0.99
CA PRO A 133 -15.50 -2.13 0.99
C PRO A 133 -14.73 -2.97 2.01
N MET A 134 -15.45 -3.63 2.93
CA MET A 134 -14.89 -4.39 4.04
C MET A 134 -15.06 -5.90 3.91
N ASP A 135 -15.30 -6.43 2.73
CA ASP A 135 -15.27 -7.90 2.55
C ASP A 135 -13.80 -8.37 2.57
N VAL A 136 -13.23 -8.28 3.77
CA VAL A 136 -11.87 -8.72 4.03
C VAL A 136 -11.95 -10.10 4.65
N GLU A 137 -11.64 -11.10 3.85
CA GLU A 137 -11.51 -12.49 4.30
C GLU A 137 -10.30 -12.68 5.24
N GLU A 138 -10.28 -13.77 6.00
CA GLU A 138 -9.06 -14.21 6.68
C GLU A 138 -8.06 -14.64 5.61
N LEU A 139 -6.96 -13.92 5.50
CA LEU A 139 -5.95 -14.12 4.47
C LEU A 139 -4.76 -14.90 5.02
N THR A 140 -4.06 -15.58 4.14
CA THR A 140 -2.69 -16.03 4.43
C THR A 140 -1.71 -14.85 4.40
N ALA A 141 -0.53 -15.01 4.97
CA ALA A 141 0.47 -13.95 4.96
C ALA A 141 0.82 -13.48 3.54
N ARG A 142 0.86 -14.39 2.56
CA ARG A 142 1.12 -14.04 1.16
C ARG A 142 0.00 -13.21 0.56
N GLU A 143 -1.23 -13.66 0.69
CA GLU A 143 -2.41 -12.96 0.17
C GLU A 143 -2.56 -11.58 0.80
N LEU A 144 -2.19 -11.41 2.08
CA LEU A 144 -2.20 -10.11 2.74
C LEU A 144 -1.24 -9.14 2.03
N PHE A 145 -0.02 -9.56 1.70
CA PHE A 145 0.94 -8.71 0.99
C PHE A 145 0.51 -8.44 -0.46
N ASP A 146 -0.10 -9.41 -1.14
CA ASP A 146 -0.66 -9.20 -2.48
C ASP A 146 -1.78 -8.14 -2.44
N LYS A 147 -2.62 -8.13 -1.38
CA LYS A 147 -3.63 -7.08 -1.15
C LYS A 147 -3.02 -5.72 -0.82
N PHE A 148 -1.96 -5.68 -0.03
CA PHE A 148 -1.23 -4.43 0.22
C PHE A 148 -0.67 -3.85 -1.08
N ASP A 149 -0.05 -4.67 -1.94
CA ASP A 149 0.49 -4.23 -3.22
C ASP A 149 -0.60 -3.71 -4.16
N GLU A 150 -1.76 -4.37 -4.21
CA GLU A 150 -2.93 -3.89 -4.94
C GLU A 150 -3.36 -2.49 -4.48
N LEU A 151 -3.43 -2.25 -3.15
CA LEU A 151 -3.79 -0.95 -2.58
C LEU A 151 -2.74 0.12 -2.89
N PHE A 152 -1.45 -0.20 -2.77
CA PHE A 152 -0.38 0.73 -3.13
C PHE A 152 -0.37 1.03 -4.62
N THR A 153 -0.65 0.06 -5.47
CA THR A 153 -0.81 0.26 -6.92
C THR A 153 -1.99 1.19 -7.23
N LYS A 154 -3.14 1.03 -6.55
CA LYS A 154 -4.29 1.94 -6.68
C LYS A 154 -3.92 3.37 -6.22
N CYS A 155 -3.16 3.50 -5.13
CA CYS A 155 -2.70 4.80 -4.63
C CYS A 155 -1.70 5.46 -5.60
N ARG A 156 -0.72 4.71 -6.12
CA ARG A 156 0.25 5.20 -7.12
C ARG A 156 -0.43 5.67 -8.41
N ARG A 157 -1.51 5.00 -8.81
CA ARG A 157 -2.35 5.40 -9.95
C ARG A 157 -3.38 6.49 -9.62
N ARG A 158 -3.32 7.04 -8.41
CA ARG A 158 -4.24 8.08 -7.89
C ARG A 158 -5.73 7.68 -7.90
N LYS A 159 -6.02 6.38 -7.92
CA LYS A 159 -7.40 5.87 -7.80
C LYS A 159 -7.93 5.97 -6.36
N ILE A 160 -7.06 5.93 -5.37
CA ILE A 160 -7.38 6.15 -3.96
C ILE A 160 -6.41 7.16 -3.36
N ASP A 161 -6.87 7.96 -2.42
CA ASP A 161 -6.02 8.90 -1.69
C ASP A 161 -5.36 8.23 -0.47
N LYS A 162 -4.43 8.96 0.18
CA LYS A 162 -3.70 8.49 1.37
C LYS A 162 -4.63 8.10 2.53
N GLN A 163 -5.73 8.82 2.72
CA GLN A 163 -6.65 8.54 3.83
C GLN A 163 -7.41 7.25 3.60
N VAL A 164 -7.89 7.03 2.37
CA VAL A 164 -8.52 5.78 1.95
C VAL A 164 -7.53 4.62 2.03
N LEU A 165 -6.31 4.81 1.52
CA LEU A 165 -5.23 3.82 1.63
C LEU A 165 -5.01 3.41 3.09
N ARG A 166 -4.81 4.39 3.99
CA ARG A 166 -4.57 4.16 5.41
C ARG A 166 -5.71 3.38 6.06
N ARG A 167 -6.96 3.76 5.78
CA ARG A 167 -8.14 3.08 6.30
C ARG A 167 -8.22 1.62 5.83
N LYS A 168 -7.97 1.35 4.55
CA LYS A 168 -7.98 0.00 3.99
C LYS A 168 -6.84 -0.87 4.53
N LEU A 169 -5.64 -0.33 4.66
CA LEU A 169 -4.52 -1.03 5.29
C LEU A 169 -4.84 -1.42 6.73
N ARG A 170 -5.44 -0.50 7.50
CA ARG A 170 -5.88 -0.78 8.88
C ARG A 170 -6.92 -1.90 8.95
N ALA A 171 -7.93 -1.86 8.08
CA ALA A 171 -8.96 -2.89 8.05
C ALA A 171 -8.37 -4.27 7.73
N LEU A 172 -7.43 -4.35 6.80
CA LEU A 172 -6.70 -5.59 6.47
C LEU A 172 -5.91 -6.11 7.66
N VAL A 173 -5.15 -5.24 8.34
CA VAL A 173 -4.37 -5.62 9.52
C VAL A 173 -5.27 -6.06 10.66
N ALA A 174 -6.32 -5.31 10.99
CA ALA A 174 -7.26 -5.63 12.07
C ALA A 174 -7.99 -6.97 11.85
N LYS A 175 -8.32 -7.30 10.60
CA LYS A 175 -8.98 -8.58 10.28
C LYS A 175 -8.01 -9.78 10.36
N ASN A 176 -6.72 -9.53 10.21
CA ASN A 176 -5.68 -10.57 10.11
C ASN A 176 -4.70 -10.54 11.30
N GLU A 177 -5.15 -10.17 12.49
CA GLU A 177 -4.35 -10.08 13.73
C GLU A 177 -3.63 -11.38 14.12
N LYS A 178 -4.10 -12.52 13.62
CA LYS A 178 -3.50 -13.84 13.91
C LYS A 178 -2.15 -14.04 13.23
N LEU A 179 -1.88 -13.34 12.13
CA LEU A 179 -0.66 -13.49 11.34
C LEU A 179 0.57 -13.01 12.12
N ALA A 180 1.69 -13.71 11.95
CA ALA A 180 2.95 -13.36 12.60
C ALA A 180 3.45 -11.96 12.22
N PHE A 181 3.26 -11.56 10.97
CA PHE A 181 3.56 -10.20 10.51
C PHE A 181 2.84 -9.15 11.35
N VAL A 182 1.52 -9.29 11.51
CA VAL A 182 0.71 -8.31 12.25
C VAL A 182 1.12 -8.25 13.72
N LYS A 183 1.37 -9.39 14.34
CA LYS A 183 1.86 -9.45 15.72
C LYS A 183 3.25 -8.83 15.88
N ALA A 184 4.13 -9.04 14.90
CA ALA A 184 5.50 -8.53 14.95
C ALA A 184 5.57 -7.00 14.72
N MET A 185 4.58 -6.39 14.07
CA MET A 185 4.53 -4.93 13.86
C MET A 185 4.63 -4.16 15.18
N ALA A 186 3.97 -4.63 16.25
CA ALA A 186 4.01 -3.99 17.55
C ALA A 186 5.43 -3.89 18.16
N SER A 187 6.37 -4.72 17.70
CA SER A 187 7.77 -4.69 18.15
C SER A 187 8.58 -3.52 17.58
N TYR A 188 8.02 -2.79 16.61
CA TYR A 188 8.67 -1.66 15.92
C TYR A 188 8.03 -0.32 16.29
N ASP A 189 7.26 -0.27 17.37
CA ASP A 189 6.53 0.92 17.83
C ASP A 189 5.68 1.57 16.71
N VAL A 190 5.15 0.73 15.80
CA VAL A 190 4.28 1.15 14.71
C VAL A 190 2.88 0.62 14.96
N ASP A 191 1.99 1.52 15.36
CA ASP A 191 0.57 1.23 15.46
C ASP A 191 -0.15 1.57 14.12
N ALA A 192 -1.26 0.89 13.87
CA ALA A 192 -2.13 1.21 12.73
C ALA A 192 -2.61 2.67 12.74
N ASP A 193 -2.61 3.34 13.90
CA ASP A 193 -2.94 4.75 14.04
C ASP A 193 -1.76 5.70 13.82
N ASP A 194 -0.54 5.19 13.77
CA ASP A 194 0.66 5.97 13.53
C ASP A 194 0.68 6.62 12.14
N MET A 195 1.27 7.82 12.05
CA MET A 195 1.43 8.54 10.78
C MET A 195 2.34 7.79 9.80
N TYR A 196 3.30 6.99 10.30
CA TYR A 196 4.24 6.21 9.49
C TYR A 196 3.77 4.80 9.16
N PHE A 197 2.59 4.38 9.64
CA PHE A 197 2.05 3.05 9.39
C PHE A 197 1.98 2.69 7.88
N PRO A 198 1.45 3.55 6.98
CA PRO A 198 1.46 3.22 5.56
C PRO A 198 2.87 3.08 4.97
N LEU A 199 3.83 3.87 5.48
CA LEU A 199 5.23 3.81 5.05
C LEU A 199 5.89 2.49 5.49
N PHE A 200 5.65 2.05 6.73
CA PHE A 200 6.12 0.78 7.24
C PHE A 200 5.60 -0.40 6.40
N VAL A 201 4.28 -0.42 6.16
CA VAL A 201 3.65 -1.47 5.34
C VAL A 201 4.18 -1.46 3.91
N LEU A 202 4.47 -0.27 3.35
CA LEU A 202 5.06 -0.17 2.00
C LEU A 202 6.46 -0.77 1.94
N PHE A 203 7.35 -0.47 2.89
CA PHE A 203 8.68 -1.11 2.95
C PHE A 203 8.56 -2.64 2.96
N CYS A 204 7.68 -3.17 3.81
CA CYS A 204 7.44 -4.60 3.89
C CYS A 204 6.89 -5.18 2.58
N THR A 205 5.97 -4.47 1.94
CA THR A 205 5.35 -4.91 0.68
C THR A 205 6.36 -4.93 -0.46
N LEU A 206 7.16 -3.88 -0.63
CA LEU A 206 8.21 -3.81 -1.65
C LEU A 206 9.20 -4.96 -1.49
N PHE A 207 9.60 -5.27 -0.26
CA PHE A 207 10.48 -6.41 -0.01
C PHE A 207 9.81 -7.76 -0.30
N VAL A 208 8.59 -7.99 0.18
CA VAL A 208 7.92 -9.31 0.06
C VAL A 208 7.46 -9.58 -1.38
N VAL A 209 6.92 -8.58 -2.07
CA VAL A 209 6.33 -8.76 -3.40
C VAL A 209 7.40 -8.66 -4.49
N ASN A 210 8.27 -7.65 -4.41
CA ASN A 210 9.26 -7.38 -5.45
C ASN A 210 10.65 -7.97 -5.14
N GLY A 211 10.93 -8.29 -3.88
CA GLY A 211 12.28 -8.69 -3.44
C GLY A 211 13.24 -7.51 -3.35
N ASP A 212 12.74 -6.29 -3.13
CA ASP A 212 13.54 -5.07 -3.15
C ASP A 212 14.36 -4.94 -1.87
N ASP A 213 15.68 -4.99 -2.01
CA ASP A 213 16.68 -4.67 -0.97
C ASP A 213 17.40 -3.33 -1.24
N ASP A 214 16.88 -2.51 -2.16
CA ASP A 214 17.38 -1.18 -2.55
C ASP A 214 16.14 -0.29 -2.77
N ILE A 215 15.53 0.16 -1.65
CA ILE A 215 14.32 0.99 -1.66
C ILE A 215 14.72 2.45 -1.57
N ARG A 216 14.29 3.28 -2.51
CA ARG A 216 14.67 4.70 -2.62
C ARG A 216 13.50 5.63 -2.34
N TYR A 217 13.78 6.92 -2.15
CA TYR A 217 12.74 7.93 -1.89
C TYR A 217 11.64 7.95 -2.93
N HIS A 218 11.96 7.74 -4.22
CA HIS A 218 10.95 7.74 -5.29
C HIS A 218 9.97 6.56 -5.22
N ASP A 219 10.38 5.46 -4.56
CA ASP A 219 9.50 4.31 -4.32
C ASP A 219 8.51 4.56 -3.19
N LEU A 220 8.77 5.57 -2.36
CA LEU A 220 8.02 5.88 -1.14
C LEU A 220 7.13 7.12 -1.28
N GLU A 221 7.56 8.12 -2.03
CA GLU A 221 6.94 9.45 -2.07
C GLU A 221 5.53 9.47 -2.65
N PHE A 222 5.13 8.50 -3.46
CA PHE A 222 3.81 8.47 -4.08
C PHE A 222 2.64 8.36 -3.08
N ILE A 223 2.89 7.86 -1.85
CA ILE A 223 1.89 7.84 -0.77
C ILE A 223 1.49 9.26 -0.37
N TYR A 224 2.42 10.20 -0.53
CA TYR A 224 2.30 11.56 -0.04
C TYR A 224 2.02 12.51 -1.20
N LYS A 225 1.40 13.63 -0.87
CA LYS A 225 1.21 14.73 -1.82
C LYS A 225 2.45 15.60 -1.88
N GLU A 226 2.63 16.27 -2.99
CA GLU A 226 3.65 17.31 -3.10
C GLU A 226 3.44 18.37 -2.01
N GLY A 227 4.51 18.69 -1.27
CA GLY A 227 4.45 19.61 -0.14
C GLY A 227 3.85 19.06 1.16
N ASP A 228 3.55 17.76 1.25
CA ASP A 228 3.04 17.12 2.48
C ASP A 228 4.05 17.27 3.62
N ALA A 229 3.58 17.80 4.76
CA ALA A 229 4.41 18.02 5.94
C ALA A 229 4.91 16.70 6.55
N GLU A 230 4.09 15.64 6.52
CA GLU A 230 4.47 14.32 7.01
C GLU A 230 5.61 13.74 6.18
N TRP A 231 5.55 13.87 4.84
CA TRP A 231 6.64 13.42 3.97
C TRP A 231 7.94 14.18 4.21
N ARG A 232 7.87 15.50 4.36
CA ARG A 232 9.07 16.29 4.66
C ARG A 232 9.71 15.88 5.98
N CYS A 233 8.90 15.56 7.00
CA CYS A 233 9.37 15.08 8.28
C CYS A 233 10.01 13.68 8.13
N ALA A 234 9.31 12.74 7.50
CA ALA A 234 9.81 11.39 7.25
C ALA A 234 11.12 11.43 6.44
N LYS A 235 11.16 12.17 5.33
CA LYS A 235 12.35 12.29 4.47
C LYS A 235 13.55 12.85 5.21
N ARG A 236 13.34 13.85 6.09
CA ARG A 236 14.42 14.39 6.93
C ARG A 236 14.95 13.32 7.87
N GLY A 237 14.10 12.65 8.63
CA GLY A 237 14.51 11.60 9.55
C GLY A 237 15.22 10.45 8.85
N LEU A 238 14.71 10.03 7.69
CA LEU A 238 15.33 9.00 6.86
C LEU A 238 16.73 9.43 6.36
N SER A 239 16.91 10.69 5.94
CA SER A 239 18.22 11.17 5.45
C SER A 239 19.25 11.37 6.57
N GLN A 240 18.80 11.72 7.77
CA GLN A 240 19.65 11.94 8.95
C GLN A 240 19.94 10.64 9.71
N GLY A 241 19.15 9.60 9.53
CA GLY A 241 19.26 8.31 10.23
C GLY A 241 18.67 8.36 11.64
N ASP A 242 17.80 9.33 11.94
CA ASP A 242 17.11 9.50 13.22
C ASP A 242 15.59 9.19 13.13
N HIS A 243 15.12 8.71 11.98
CA HIS A 243 13.76 8.22 11.85
C HIS A 243 13.51 7.02 12.76
N LEU A 244 12.30 6.88 13.30
CA LEU A 244 11.87 5.76 14.13
C LEU A 244 12.32 4.41 13.58
N PHE A 245 12.23 4.21 12.28
CA PHE A 245 12.62 2.96 11.62
C PHE A 245 14.11 2.60 11.76
N PHE A 246 15.00 3.58 11.91
CA PHE A 246 16.41 3.35 12.24
C PHE A 246 16.60 3.07 13.73
N VAL A 247 15.89 3.80 14.59
CA VAL A 247 15.95 3.64 16.05
C VAL A 247 15.52 2.23 16.44
N GLU A 248 14.42 1.75 15.87
CA GLU A 248 13.90 0.39 16.08
C GLU A 248 14.62 -0.68 15.24
N LYS A 249 15.68 -0.32 14.52
CA LYS A 249 16.45 -1.23 13.65
C LYS A 249 15.60 -1.98 12.64
N PHE A 250 14.50 -1.37 12.20
CA PHE A 250 13.67 -1.92 11.14
C PHE A 250 14.37 -1.80 9.78
N ILE A 251 14.99 -0.63 9.50
CA ILE A 251 15.73 -0.40 8.28
C ILE A 251 17.18 -0.01 8.55
N GLU A 252 18.02 -0.17 7.54
CA GLU A 252 19.37 0.35 7.48
C GLU A 252 19.65 0.91 6.08
N TYR A 253 20.71 1.74 5.97
CA TYR A 253 21.18 2.20 4.67
C TYR A 253 21.82 1.06 3.89
N THR A 254 21.68 1.09 2.56
CA THR A 254 22.41 0.16 1.70
C THR A 254 23.91 0.50 1.67
N ASN A 255 24.73 -0.54 1.54
CA ASN A 255 26.19 -0.43 1.51
C ASN A 255 26.79 -1.51 0.61
N ASP A 256 26.55 -1.39 -0.69
CA ASP A 256 26.97 -2.42 -1.64
C ASP A 256 28.45 -2.35 -2.00
N ASP A 257 29.05 -1.14 -2.00
CA ASP A 257 30.43 -0.88 -2.41
C ASP A 257 31.35 -0.46 -1.25
N GLY A 258 30.93 -0.67 0.00
CA GLY A 258 31.67 -0.20 1.17
C GLY A 258 31.43 1.28 1.50
N PHE A 259 30.59 1.96 0.73
CA PHE A 259 30.10 3.31 0.99
C PHE A 259 28.62 3.25 1.33
N VAL A 260 28.24 3.96 2.41
CA VAL A 260 26.85 4.07 2.82
C VAL A 260 26.11 4.97 1.84
N ASP A 261 25.09 4.41 1.16
CA ASP A 261 24.15 5.19 0.34
C ASP A 261 23.00 5.64 1.23
N ARG A 262 22.94 6.95 1.53
CA ARG A 262 21.89 7.54 2.39
C ARG A 262 20.58 7.83 1.64
N GLU A 263 20.51 7.53 0.37
CA GLU A 263 19.31 7.66 -0.46
C GLU A 263 18.62 6.32 -0.71
N SER A 264 19.24 5.24 -0.22
CA SER A 264 18.78 3.87 -0.40
C SER A 264 18.70 3.12 0.92
N PHE A 265 17.63 2.38 1.11
CA PHE A 265 17.25 1.71 2.34
C PHE A 265 16.96 0.23 2.09
N LYS A 266 17.27 -0.59 3.07
CA LYS A 266 16.83 -1.99 3.12
C LYS A 266 16.31 -2.34 4.51
N ILE A 267 15.43 -3.33 4.56
CA ILE A 267 14.99 -3.90 5.82
C ILE A 267 16.13 -4.73 6.40
N THR A 268 16.39 -4.58 7.70
CA THR A 268 17.46 -5.33 8.37
C THR A 268 17.18 -6.84 8.36
N ASP A 269 18.22 -7.66 8.38
CA ASP A 269 18.06 -9.11 8.36
C ASP A 269 17.31 -9.64 9.59
N ASP A 270 17.46 -8.99 10.74
CA ASP A 270 16.73 -9.37 11.95
C ASP A 270 15.24 -9.01 11.84
N ALA A 271 14.92 -7.84 11.29
CA ALA A 271 13.54 -7.46 11.02
C ALA A 271 12.88 -8.41 9.99
N LYS A 272 13.60 -8.81 8.94
CA LYS A 272 13.12 -9.79 7.96
C LYS A 272 12.75 -11.12 8.61
N LYS A 273 13.60 -11.65 9.48
CA LYS A 273 13.34 -12.91 10.21
C LYS A 273 12.12 -12.82 11.12
N GLN A 274 11.94 -11.68 11.79
CA GLN A 274 10.84 -11.46 12.72
C GLN A 274 9.51 -11.23 12.01
N LEU A 275 9.48 -10.34 11.03
CA LEU A 275 8.26 -9.91 10.34
C LEU A 275 7.75 -10.97 9.35
N PHE A 276 8.64 -11.69 8.71
CA PHE A 276 8.29 -12.58 7.60
C PHE A 276 8.50 -14.06 7.91
N SER A 277 8.43 -14.43 9.20
CA SER A 277 8.64 -15.82 9.66
C SER A 277 7.68 -16.83 9.04
N GLU A 278 6.46 -16.43 8.67
CA GLU A 278 5.46 -17.28 7.99
C GLU A 278 5.67 -17.38 6.48
N LEU A 279 6.55 -16.52 5.91
CA LEU A 279 6.81 -16.48 4.48
C LEU A 279 8.08 -17.27 4.15
N ASN A 280 7.98 -18.18 3.18
CA ASN A 280 9.16 -18.89 2.70
C ASN A 280 9.99 -17.96 1.78
N LEU A 281 10.82 -17.11 2.37
CA LEU A 281 11.64 -16.13 1.65
C LEU A 281 12.67 -16.76 0.71
N SER A 282 13.09 -18.02 0.96
CA SER A 282 14.00 -18.74 0.09
C SER A 282 13.37 -19.08 -1.27
N SER A 283 12.06 -19.29 -1.32
CA SER A 283 11.33 -19.48 -2.58
C SER A 283 11.04 -18.16 -3.32
N MET A 284 11.04 -17.04 -2.61
CA MET A 284 10.82 -15.70 -3.17
C MET A 284 12.10 -15.08 -3.78
N ARG A 285 13.27 -15.55 -3.38
CA ARG A 285 14.55 -15.21 -4.00
C ARG A 285 14.70 -15.84 -5.39
N GLY A 286 13.69 -15.63 -6.25
CA GLY A 286 13.76 -15.94 -7.69
C GLY A 286 14.68 -15.00 -8.46
N SER A 287 15.24 -13.99 -7.83
CA SER A 287 16.31 -13.16 -8.36
C SER A 287 17.63 -13.77 -7.95
N ARG A 288 18.35 -14.33 -8.93
CA ARG A 288 19.79 -14.59 -8.81
C ARG A 288 20.44 -13.37 -8.16
N PRO A 289 21.31 -13.54 -7.14
CA PRO A 289 22.04 -12.42 -6.56
C PRO A 289 22.63 -11.57 -7.68
N LYS A 290 22.27 -10.30 -7.76
CA LYS A 290 22.89 -9.36 -8.71
C LYS A 290 24.40 -9.42 -8.46
N GLY A 291 25.18 -9.85 -9.44
CA GLY A 291 26.62 -9.86 -9.34
C GLY A 291 27.29 -11.21 -9.10
N GLY A 292 26.60 -12.34 -9.25
CA GLY A 292 27.23 -13.67 -9.14
C GLY A 292 27.64 -14.06 -7.71
N MET A 293 27.08 -13.41 -6.69
CA MET A 293 27.26 -13.80 -5.28
C MET A 293 26.49 -15.10 -5.01
N LEU A 294 27.15 -16.08 -4.42
CA LEU A 294 26.55 -17.30 -3.89
C LEU A 294 26.25 -17.10 -2.40
N SER A 295 25.06 -17.52 -1.94
CA SER A 295 24.80 -17.59 -0.51
C SER A 295 25.71 -18.65 0.12
N PHE A 296 26.13 -18.39 1.37
CA PHE A 296 26.91 -19.38 2.12
C PHE A 296 26.21 -20.74 2.21
N GLU A 297 24.88 -20.73 2.28
CA GLU A 297 24.03 -21.95 2.34
C GLU A 297 24.05 -22.73 1.01
N ASP A 298 24.31 -22.08 -0.10
CA ASP A 298 24.38 -22.70 -1.43
C ASP A 298 25.78 -23.30 -1.73
N ILE A 299 26.76 -23.08 -0.84
CA ILE A 299 28.14 -23.57 -1.03
C ILE A 299 28.26 -24.94 -0.39
N SER A 300 28.36 -25.95 -1.22
CA SER A 300 28.74 -27.31 -0.75
C SER A 300 30.20 -27.40 -0.49
N PRO A 301 30.67 -27.86 0.69
CA PRO A 301 32.08 -28.07 0.97
C PRO A 301 32.69 -29.04 -0.03
N LYS A 302 33.82 -28.64 -0.66
CA LYS A 302 34.58 -29.49 -1.56
C LYS A 302 35.93 -29.81 -0.93
N GLN A 303 36.36 -31.04 -1.06
CA GLN A 303 37.70 -31.41 -0.64
C GLN A 303 38.70 -30.87 -1.68
N LEU A 304 39.54 -29.93 -1.26
CA LEU A 304 40.57 -29.33 -2.09
C LEU A 304 41.94 -29.85 -1.66
N PHE A 305 42.81 -30.05 -2.64
CA PHE A 305 44.17 -30.53 -2.41
C PHE A 305 45.12 -29.40 -2.77
N TYR A 306 45.92 -28.98 -1.81
CA TYR A 306 46.88 -27.90 -1.95
C TYR A 306 48.30 -28.43 -1.87
N ASN A 307 49.24 -27.76 -2.58
CA ASN A 307 50.65 -27.97 -2.29
C ASN A 307 51.04 -27.31 -0.95
N SER A 308 52.20 -27.65 -0.41
CA SER A 308 52.62 -27.18 0.93
C SER A 308 52.67 -25.65 1.08
N LYS A 309 52.93 -24.93 -0.01
CA LYS A 309 52.96 -23.46 -0.02
C LYS A 309 51.57 -22.88 0.01
N GLU A 310 50.68 -23.43 -0.80
CA GLU A 310 49.27 -23.00 -0.86
C GLU A 310 48.54 -23.38 0.44
N GLN A 311 48.79 -24.55 0.98
CA GLN A 311 48.24 -25.00 2.25
C GLN A 311 48.55 -23.98 3.36
N ARG A 312 49.83 -23.57 3.47
CA ARG A 312 50.25 -22.59 4.46
C ARG A 312 49.54 -21.23 4.27
N GLN A 313 49.37 -20.77 3.05
CA GLN A 313 48.64 -19.51 2.76
C GLN A 313 47.18 -19.59 3.11
N VAL A 314 46.54 -20.72 2.88
CA VAL A 314 45.12 -20.95 3.28
C VAL A 314 45.01 -21.00 4.81
N GLU A 315 45.95 -21.67 5.50
CA GLU A 315 45.98 -21.72 6.97
C GLU A 315 46.19 -20.31 7.58
N GLU A 316 47.09 -19.50 7.02
CA GLU A 316 47.31 -18.12 7.41
C GLU A 316 46.04 -17.28 7.21
N LEU A 317 45.34 -17.44 6.07
CA LEU A 317 44.10 -16.75 5.78
C LEU A 317 42.95 -17.18 6.74
N THR A 318 42.84 -18.50 6.97
CA THR A 318 41.81 -19.03 7.91
C THR A 318 42.05 -18.52 9.32
N SER A 319 43.30 -18.37 9.74
CA SER A 319 43.63 -17.81 11.06
C SER A 319 43.20 -16.35 11.20
N LEU A 320 43.10 -15.58 10.08
CA LEU A 320 42.59 -14.19 10.08
C LEU A 320 41.07 -14.12 10.23
N LEU A 321 40.35 -15.20 9.93
CA LEU A 321 38.90 -15.31 10.09
C LEU A 321 38.48 -15.76 11.49
N ASP A 322 39.41 -16.13 12.36
CA ASP A 322 39.13 -16.36 13.77
C ASP A 322 38.74 -15.06 14.44
N GLU A 323 37.63 -15.08 15.19
CA GLU A 323 37.03 -13.86 15.79
C GLU A 323 37.99 -13.09 16.69
N GLU A 324 38.74 -13.80 17.55
CA GLU A 324 39.71 -13.14 18.45
C GLU A 324 40.87 -12.52 17.66
N HIS A 325 41.38 -13.23 16.67
CA HIS A 325 42.44 -12.75 15.81
C HIS A 325 42.00 -11.55 14.98
N PHE A 326 40.80 -11.63 14.38
CA PHE A 326 40.23 -10.54 13.60
C PHE A 326 40.05 -9.27 14.43
N GLN A 327 39.47 -9.37 15.64
CA GLN A 327 39.30 -8.23 16.52
C GLN A 327 40.64 -7.61 16.96
N ARG A 328 41.62 -8.44 17.21
CA ARG A 328 42.99 -7.98 17.56
C ARG A 328 43.63 -7.19 16.43
N ILE A 329 43.52 -7.67 15.21
CA ILE A 329 44.03 -6.98 14.00
C ILE A 329 43.28 -5.68 13.78
N LYS A 330 41.93 -5.71 13.88
CA LYS A 330 41.07 -4.53 13.71
C LYS A 330 41.43 -3.42 14.70
N ASN A 331 41.64 -3.77 15.96
CA ASN A 331 42.06 -2.81 17.01
C ASN A 331 43.41 -2.21 16.68
N ARG A 332 44.36 -3.03 16.29
CA ARG A 332 45.73 -2.59 15.91
C ARG A 332 45.71 -1.65 14.69
N LEU A 333 44.90 -1.94 13.69
CA LEU A 333 44.68 -1.05 12.53
C LEU A 333 44.07 0.29 12.94
N LYS A 334 43.12 0.28 13.83
CA LYS A 334 42.51 1.52 14.40
C LYS A 334 43.56 2.36 15.13
N GLU A 335 44.40 1.76 15.98
CA GLU A 335 45.42 2.45 16.75
C GLU A 335 46.48 3.13 15.84
N THR A 336 46.68 2.59 14.65
CA THR A 336 47.62 3.10 13.64
C THR A 336 46.97 3.98 12.57
N ASN A 337 45.72 4.39 12.74
CA ASN A 337 44.93 5.18 11.79
C ASN A 337 44.81 4.54 10.37
N PHE A 338 44.98 3.24 10.26
CA PHE A 338 44.69 2.52 9.03
C PHE A 338 43.18 2.13 8.96
N ARG A 339 42.67 1.96 7.74
CA ARG A 339 41.29 1.46 7.54
C ARG A 339 41.16 0.07 8.17
N SER A 340 40.05 -0.14 8.88
CA SER A 340 39.75 -1.42 9.55
C SER A 340 39.21 -2.43 8.54
N GLY A 341 40.07 -3.12 7.85
CA GLY A 341 39.72 -4.16 6.91
C GLY A 341 40.93 -4.66 6.12
N PHE A 342 40.79 -5.80 5.50
CA PHE A 342 41.79 -6.33 4.58
C PHE A 342 41.14 -6.88 3.32
N ALA A 343 41.84 -6.82 2.19
CA ALA A 343 41.42 -7.38 0.93
C ALA A 343 42.35 -8.53 0.54
N CYS A 344 41.78 -9.65 0.13
CA CYS A 344 42.51 -10.81 -0.38
C CYS A 344 42.23 -10.97 -1.86
N LEU A 345 43.29 -11.14 -2.64
CA LEU A 345 43.23 -11.45 -4.06
C LEU A 345 43.59 -12.91 -4.27
N PHE A 346 42.61 -13.72 -4.69
CA PHE A 346 42.86 -15.09 -5.15
C PHE A 346 43.18 -15.10 -6.63
N TYR A 347 44.35 -15.59 -7.00
CA TYR A 347 44.76 -15.71 -8.40
C TYR A 347 45.28 -17.11 -8.73
N GLY A 348 45.18 -17.51 -9.97
CA GLY A 348 45.62 -18.85 -10.44
C GLY A 348 44.92 -19.26 -11.74
N ALA A 349 45.28 -20.41 -12.27
CA ALA A 349 44.69 -20.96 -13.50
C ALA A 349 43.17 -21.30 -13.28
N PRO A 350 42.38 -21.36 -14.35
CA PRO A 350 40.99 -21.84 -14.26
C PRO A 350 40.92 -23.24 -13.62
N GLY A 351 39.91 -23.48 -12.76
CA GLY A 351 39.70 -24.77 -12.11
C GLY A 351 40.58 -25.06 -10.88
N THR A 352 41.33 -24.08 -10.35
CA THR A 352 42.18 -24.25 -9.16
C THR A 352 41.47 -23.93 -7.84
N GLY A 353 40.14 -23.92 -7.79
CA GLY A 353 39.36 -23.76 -6.54
C GLY A 353 39.35 -22.34 -5.97
N LYS A 354 39.42 -21.30 -6.80
CA LYS A 354 39.38 -19.91 -6.38
C LYS A 354 37.96 -19.42 -6.00
N THR A 355 36.93 -20.12 -6.46
CA THR A 355 35.52 -19.86 -6.21
C THR A 355 34.92 -20.93 -5.36
#